data_807796f81aece7ee4cf3eb944fd06ff9
#
_entry.id   807796f81aece7ee4cf3eb944fd06ff9
#
_cell.length_a   1.000
_cell.length_b   1.000
_cell.length_c   1.000
_cell.angle_alpha   90.00
_cell.angle_beta   90.00
_cell.angle_gamma   90.00
#
_symmetry.space_group_name_H-M   'P 1'
#
loop_
_entity.id
_entity.type
_entity.pdbx_description
1 polymer ?
#
loop_
_entity_poly.entity_id
_entity_poly.type
_entity_poly.pdbx_seq_one_letter_code
_entity_poly.pdbx_strand_id
1 'polypeptide(L)'
;MGLRRSSLGLSCVLLAWAIAGSAQAQQTGLQPDGRLIITGAANGEIQQYVERVAGRFGALAVSQDGAKAVSYICNSRLWKNCDEPGGDESNLAIPSGRVARDAALTRCRDQSGAACILLFINDDQQRDFDVQP
;
A
#
# COMPACT_ATOMS: atom_id res chain seq x y z
N MET A 1 56.99 -32.22 54.40
CA MET A 1 55.96 -32.87 53.57
C MET A 1 54.66 -32.12 53.76
N GLY A 2 54.36 -31.28 52.86
CA GLY A 2 53.18 -30.42 52.93
C GLY A 2 52.33 -30.64 51.71
N LEU A 3 51.15 -31.25 51.86
CA LEU A 3 50.11 -31.35 50.80
C LEU A 3 49.35 -30.06 50.70
N ARG A 4 49.56 -29.33 49.64
CA ARG A 4 48.72 -28.21 49.28
C ARG A 4 47.41 -28.73 48.52
N ARG A 5 46.28 -28.55 49.14
CA ARG A 5 45.00 -28.75 48.54
C ARG A 5 44.65 -27.51 47.71
N SER A 6 44.64 -27.66 46.40
CA SER A 6 44.08 -26.65 45.46
C SER A 6 42.56 -26.84 45.35
N SER A 7 41.86 -25.88 45.88
CA SER A 7 40.40 -25.80 45.66
C SER A 7 40.08 -25.19 44.27
N LEU A 8 39.58 -26.01 43.37
CA LEU A 8 39.00 -25.55 42.09
C LEU A 8 37.66 -24.89 42.36
N GLY A 9 37.64 -23.59 42.24
CA GLY A 9 36.40 -22.82 42.21
C GLY A 9 35.70 -23.00 40.87
N LEU A 10 34.56 -23.65 40.93
CA LEU A 10 33.67 -23.82 39.76
C LEU A 10 32.84 -22.54 39.57
N SER A 11 33.29 -21.63 38.70
CA SER A 11 32.51 -20.45 38.32
C SER A 11 31.42 -20.86 37.32
N CYS A 12 30.18 -20.96 37.81
CA CYS A 12 29.01 -21.05 36.95
C CYS A 12 28.77 -19.71 36.28
N VAL A 13 29.14 -19.57 35.03
CA VAL A 13 28.73 -18.45 34.17
C VAL A 13 27.33 -18.71 33.71
N LEU A 14 26.37 -18.08 34.35
CA LEU A 14 24.98 -18.03 33.85
C LEU A 14 24.93 -17.09 32.63
N LEU A 15 24.96 -17.66 31.44
CA LEU A 15 24.63 -16.95 30.20
C LEU A 15 23.12 -16.68 30.20
N ALA A 16 22.77 -15.47 30.62
CA ALA A 16 21.42 -14.95 30.39
C ALA A 16 21.22 -14.69 28.88
N TRP A 17 20.54 -15.57 28.21
CA TRP A 17 20.06 -15.33 26.86
C TRP A 17 18.93 -14.26 26.92
N ALA A 18 19.31 -13.02 26.66
CA ALA A 18 18.35 -11.98 26.37
C ALA A 18 17.70 -12.32 25.03
N ILE A 19 16.51 -12.91 25.08
CA ILE A 19 15.65 -13.02 23.90
C ILE A 19 15.19 -11.59 23.60
N ALA A 20 15.96 -10.87 22.82
CA ALA A 20 15.52 -9.66 22.18
C ALA A 20 14.43 -10.09 21.19
N GLY A 21 13.17 -10.01 21.60
CA GLY A 21 12.03 -10.12 20.72
C GLY A 21 12.13 -8.98 19.73
N SER A 22 12.71 -9.23 18.57
CA SER A 22 12.65 -8.32 17.44
C SER A 22 11.18 -8.23 17.07
N ALA A 23 10.51 -7.14 17.43
CA ALA A 23 9.25 -6.76 16.81
C ALA A 23 9.56 -6.61 15.32
N GLN A 24 9.24 -7.63 14.53
CA GLN A 24 9.37 -7.55 13.08
C GLN A 24 8.38 -6.47 12.66
N ALA A 25 8.89 -5.31 12.24
CA ALA A 25 8.08 -4.30 11.58
C ALA A 25 7.39 -4.99 10.40
N GLN A 26 6.05 -4.93 10.36
CA GLN A 26 5.29 -5.48 9.24
C GLN A 26 5.81 -4.82 7.96
N GLN A 27 6.28 -5.64 7.04
CA GLN A 27 6.79 -5.14 5.78
C GLN A 27 5.62 -4.62 4.95
N THR A 28 5.70 -3.37 4.48
CA THR A 28 4.70 -2.81 3.57
C THR A 28 4.67 -3.57 2.26
N GLY A 29 3.54 -3.53 1.58
CA GLY A 29 3.34 -4.13 0.29
C GLY A 29 2.32 -5.26 0.25
N LEU A 30 2.19 -5.85 -0.92
CA LEU A 30 1.28 -6.96 -1.17
C LEU A 30 1.83 -8.23 -0.49
N GLN A 31 1.07 -8.73 0.48
CA GLN A 31 1.41 -9.93 1.23
C GLN A 31 1.03 -11.21 0.44
N PRO A 32 1.65 -12.36 0.76
CA PRO A 32 1.33 -13.64 0.10
C PRO A 32 -0.14 -14.07 0.24
N ASP A 33 -0.81 -13.64 1.30
CA ASP A 33 -2.24 -13.89 1.54
C ASP A 33 -3.17 -12.92 0.78
N GLY A 34 -2.60 -12.01 -0.01
CA GLY A 34 -3.34 -11.04 -0.81
C GLY A 34 -3.70 -9.74 -0.08
N ARG A 35 -3.39 -9.61 1.20
CA ARG A 35 -3.55 -8.34 1.92
C ARG A 35 -2.51 -7.33 1.44
N LEU A 36 -2.88 -6.06 1.45
CA LEU A 36 -1.99 -4.96 1.13
C LEU A 36 -1.69 -4.17 2.40
N ILE A 37 -0.42 -4.02 2.74
CA ILE A 37 0.02 -3.16 3.85
C ILE A 37 0.64 -1.90 3.27
N ILE A 38 0.09 -0.75 3.61
CA ILE A 38 0.50 0.54 3.05
C ILE A 38 1.17 1.42 4.09
N THR A 39 1.99 2.35 3.62
CA THR A 39 2.58 3.40 4.47
C THR A 39 1.55 4.44 4.88
N GLY A 40 1.84 5.19 5.96
CA GLY A 40 1.02 6.33 6.36
C GLY A 40 0.91 7.41 5.28
N ALA A 41 1.96 7.62 4.48
CA ALA A 41 1.94 8.56 3.35
C ALA A 41 0.96 8.10 2.25
N ALA A 42 0.99 6.81 1.87
CA ALA A 42 0.04 6.25 0.93
C ALA A 42 -1.40 6.32 1.45
N ASN A 43 -1.60 6.08 2.75
CA ASN A 43 -2.91 6.23 3.37
C ASN A 43 -3.44 7.68 3.30
N GLY A 44 -2.57 8.68 3.48
CA GLY A 44 -2.96 10.09 3.32
C GLY A 44 -3.52 10.40 1.93
N GLU A 45 -2.89 9.88 0.87
CA GLU A 45 -3.40 10.00 -0.50
C GLU A 45 -4.74 9.28 -0.71
N ILE A 46 -4.93 8.12 -0.07
CA ILE A 46 -6.19 7.38 -0.13
C ILE A 46 -7.32 8.18 0.52
N GLN A 47 -7.09 8.76 1.69
CA GLN A 47 -8.10 9.57 2.38
C GLN A 47 -8.50 10.79 1.54
N GLN A 48 -7.53 11.49 0.95
CA GLN A 48 -7.82 12.61 0.06
C GLN A 48 -8.62 12.16 -1.19
N TYR A 49 -8.30 11.00 -1.74
CA TYR A 49 -9.04 10.45 -2.87
C TYR A 49 -10.51 10.19 -2.50
N VAL A 50 -10.76 9.48 -1.40
CA VAL A 50 -12.12 9.14 -0.95
C VAL A 50 -12.97 10.39 -0.73
N GLU A 51 -12.40 11.44 -0.14
CA GLU A 51 -13.09 12.72 0.03
C GLU A 51 -13.42 13.42 -1.31
N ARG A 52 -12.51 13.34 -2.27
CA ARG A 52 -12.62 14.07 -3.54
C ARG A 52 -13.42 13.35 -4.61
N VAL A 53 -13.43 12.02 -4.58
CA VAL A 53 -14.09 11.21 -5.62
C VAL A 53 -15.60 11.18 -5.47
N ALA A 54 -16.14 11.50 -4.31
CA ALA A 54 -17.57 11.43 -4.00
C ALA A 54 -18.45 11.99 -5.12
N GLY A 55 -19.24 11.12 -5.74
CA GLY A 55 -20.10 11.47 -6.87
C GLY A 55 -19.40 11.79 -8.19
N ARG A 56 -18.11 11.43 -8.31
CA ARG A 56 -17.30 11.58 -9.54
C ARG A 56 -16.79 10.23 -10.02
N PHE A 57 -16.25 10.22 -11.22
CA PHE A 57 -15.51 9.08 -11.75
C PHE A 57 -14.01 9.26 -11.42
N GLY A 58 -13.39 8.19 -10.96
CA GLY A 58 -11.99 8.22 -10.63
C GLY A 58 -11.43 6.82 -10.40
N ALA A 59 -10.15 6.73 -10.19
CA ALA A 59 -9.48 5.52 -9.74
C ALA A 59 -8.28 5.89 -8.86
N LEU A 60 -7.91 4.98 -7.98
CA LEU A 60 -6.70 5.07 -7.19
C LEU A 60 -5.92 3.78 -7.31
N ALA A 61 -4.65 3.91 -7.64
CA ALA A 61 -3.70 2.82 -7.71
C ALA A 61 -2.66 2.94 -6.60
N VAL A 62 -2.20 1.80 -6.11
CA VAL A 62 -1.14 1.71 -5.09
C VAL A 62 -0.02 0.84 -5.64
N SER A 63 1.23 1.23 -5.37
CA SER A 63 2.39 0.43 -5.70
C SER A 63 2.39 -0.87 -4.89
N GLN A 64 2.87 -1.95 -5.49
CA GLN A 64 2.87 -3.28 -4.84
C GLN A 64 3.71 -3.34 -3.56
N ASP A 65 4.64 -2.42 -3.38
CA ASP A 65 5.41 -2.25 -2.14
C ASP A 65 4.64 -1.46 -1.05
N GLY A 66 3.44 -0.97 -1.33
CA GLY A 66 2.60 -0.22 -0.40
C GLY A 66 3.07 1.21 -0.11
N ALA A 67 4.13 1.68 -0.77
CA ALA A 67 4.77 2.95 -0.43
C ALA A 67 4.11 4.17 -1.09
N LYS A 68 3.47 3.98 -2.25
CA LYS A 68 2.93 5.07 -3.06
C LYS A 68 1.49 4.81 -3.45
N ALA A 69 0.63 5.80 -3.27
CA ALA A 69 -0.72 5.82 -3.82
C ALA A 69 -0.86 6.98 -4.80
N VAL A 70 -1.54 6.77 -5.90
CA VAL A 70 -1.76 7.78 -6.94
C VAL A 70 -3.18 7.71 -7.43
N SER A 71 -3.86 8.84 -7.44
CA SER A 71 -5.23 8.95 -7.88
C SER A 71 -5.37 9.67 -9.22
N TYR A 72 -6.44 9.37 -9.90
CA TYR A 72 -6.94 10.13 -11.03
C TYR A 72 -8.44 10.32 -10.88
N ILE A 73 -8.91 11.55 -10.85
CA ILE A 73 -10.32 11.90 -10.70
C ILE A 73 -10.74 12.73 -11.90
N CYS A 74 -11.84 12.33 -12.52
CA CYS A 74 -12.42 13.06 -13.64
C CYS A 74 -13.01 14.40 -13.20
N ASN A 75 -12.80 15.43 -13.99
CA ASN A 75 -13.36 16.74 -13.70
C ASN A 75 -14.87 16.82 -13.95
N SER A 76 -15.42 15.91 -14.77
CA SER A 76 -16.83 15.89 -15.11
C SER A 76 -17.58 14.79 -14.36
N ARG A 77 -18.76 15.12 -13.83
CA ARG A 77 -19.69 14.17 -13.23
C ARG A 77 -20.58 13.50 -14.29
N LEU A 78 -20.63 14.07 -15.49
CA LEU A 78 -21.57 13.66 -16.56
C LEU A 78 -20.97 12.61 -17.49
N TRP A 79 -19.63 12.53 -17.56
CA TRP A 79 -18.96 11.69 -18.54
C TRP A 79 -18.34 10.48 -17.85
N LYS A 80 -18.73 9.30 -18.31
CA LYS A 80 -18.10 8.03 -17.89
C LYS A 80 -16.66 7.89 -18.37
N ASN A 81 -16.27 8.65 -19.39
CA ASN A 81 -14.90 8.80 -19.86
C ASN A 81 -14.37 10.13 -19.36
N CYS A 82 -13.34 10.08 -18.55
CA CYS A 82 -12.82 11.23 -17.85
C CYS A 82 -12.24 12.33 -18.73
N ASP A 83 -12.01 12.15 -20.01
CA ASP A 83 -10.86 12.84 -20.51
C ASP A 83 -10.93 13.56 -21.78
N GLU A 84 -12.05 13.56 -22.45
CA GLU A 84 -12.02 14.26 -23.74
C GLU A 84 -13.08 15.33 -23.77
N PRO A 85 -12.70 16.61 -23.80
CA PRO A 85 -13.60 17.64 -24.27
C PRO A 85 -14.00 17.27 -25.70
N GLY A 86 -15.17 16.68 -25.88
CA GLY A 86 -15.65 16.20 -27.17
C GLY A 86 -15.63 14.68 -27.37
N GLY A 87 -15.39 13.89 -26.32
CA GLY A 87 -15.52 12.44 -26.36
C GLY A 87 -16.92 12.05 -26.81
N ASP A 88 -16.99 11.24 -27.85
CA ASP A 88 -18.22 10.81 -28.51
C ASP A 88 -19.17 10.15 -27.50
N GLU A 89 -20.40 10.63 -27.43
CA GLU A 89 -21.47 10.06 -26.59
C GLU A 89 -21.72 8.56 -26.90
N SER A 90 -21.30 8.09 -28.08
CA SER A 90 -21.37 6.67 -28.45
C SER A 90 -20.54 5.75 -27.56
N ASN A 91 -19.58 6.27 -26.81
CA ASN A 91 -18.75 5.52 -25.85
C ASN A 91 -19.41 5.29 -24.48
N LEU A 92 -20.67 5.59 -24.31
CA LEU A 92 -21.43 5.29 -23.08
C LEU A 92 -21.45 3.79 -22.73
N ALA A 93 -21.14 2.91 -23.69
CA ALA A 93 -21.03 1.47 -23.48
C ALA A 93 -19.69 1.03 -22.83
N ILE A 94 -18.69 1.90 -22.78
CA ILE A 94 -17.40 1.59 -22.15
C ILE A 94 -17.60 1.63 -20.62
N PRO A 95 -17.13 0.61 -19.87
CA PRO A 95 -17.26 0.62 -18.43
C PRO A 95 -16.73 1.92 -17.83
N SER A 96 -17.54 2.55 -17.00
CA SER A 96 -17.19 3.80 -16.33
C SER A 96 -15.85 3.63 -15.60
N GLY A 97 -14.98 4.61 -15.70
CA GLY A 97 -13.70 4.62 -15.03
C GLY A 97 -12.55 3.91 -15.75
N ARG A 98 -12.73 3.41 -16.98
CA ARG A 98 -11.62 2.77 -17.72
C ARG A 98 -10.43 3.71 -17.89
N VAL A 99 -10.67 4.92 -18.35
CA VAL A 99 -9.62 5.93 -18.54
C VAL A 99 -9.00 6.32 -17.22
N ALA A 100 -9.81 6.51 -16.18
CA ALA A 100 -9.29 6.80 -14.84
C ALA A 100 -8.41 5.67 -14.30
N ARG A 101 -8.80 4.41 -14.51
CA ARG A 101 -8.02 3.23 -14.12
C ARG A 101 -6.67 3.20 -14.80
N ASP A 102 -6.66 3.34 -16.12
CA ASP A 102 -5.43 3.31 -16.92
C ASP A 102 -4.51 4.48 -16.54
N ALA A 103 -5.06 5.67 -16.34
CA ALA A 103 -4.32 6.84 -15.91
C ALA A 103 -3.74 6.69 -14.50
N ALA A 104 -4.52 6.19 -13.54
CA ALA A 104 -4.04 5.96 -12.17
C ALA A 104 -2.91 4.93 -12.14
N LEU A 105 -3.07 3.80 -12.85
CA LEU A 105 -2.04 2.76 -12.95
C LEU A 105 -0.77 3.26 -13.61
N THR A 106 -0.88 4.01 -14.71
CA THR A 106 0.27 4.55 -15.43
C THR A 106 1.02 5.55 -14.56
N ARG A 107 0.32 6.52 -13.97
CA ARG A 107 0.94 7.51 -13.08
C ARG A 107 1.58 6.87 -11.85
N CYS A 108 0.94 5.84 -11.29
CA CYS A 108 1.49 5.12 -10.16
C CYS A 108 2.82 4.45 -10.54
N ARG A 109 2.87 3.74 -11.66
CA ARG A 109 4.11 3.13 -12.15
C ARG A 109 5.21 4.15 -12.43
N ASP A 110 4.86 5.26 -13.06
CA ASP A 110 5.81 6.32 -13.38
C ASP A 110 6.39 6.98 -12.12
N GLN A 111 5.57 7.16 -11.09
CA GLN A 111 5.99 7.81 -9.85
C GLN A 111 6.67 6.87 -8.85
N SER A 112 6.30 5.59 -8.84
CA SER A 112 6.86 4.62 -7.89
C SER A 112 8.03 3.82 -8.46
N GLY A 113 8.12 3.69 -9.78
CA GLY A 113 9.05 2.77 -10.42
C GLY A 113 8.71 1.27 -10.18
N ALA A 114 7.54 0.98 -9.62
CA ALA A 114 7.10 -0.36 -9.23
C ALA A 114 5.82 -0.76 -9.98
N ALA A 115 5.49 -2.05 -9.95
CA ALA A 115 4.18 -2.50 -10.36
C ALA A 115 3.09 -1.92 -9.45
N CYS A 116 1.93 -1.59 -10.01
CA CYS A 116 0.83 -0.98 -9.29
C CYS A 116 -0.46 -1.79 -9.45
N ILE A 117 -1.30 -1.73 -8.44
CA ILE A 117 -2.61 -2.37 -8.40
C ILE A 117 -3.69 -1.34 -8.13
N LEU A 118 -4.88 -1.57 -8.67
CA LEU A 118 -6.03 -0.72 -8.36
C LEU A 118 -6.55 -1.04 -6.97
N LEU A 119 -6.72 0.02 -6.17
CA LEU A 119 -7.31 -0.07 -4.84
C LEU A 119 -8.75 0.45 -4.81
N PHE A 120 -9.05 1.49 -5.59
CA PHE A 120 -10.39 2.02 -5.76
C PHE A 120 -10.74 2.24 -7.22
N ILE A 121 -12.00 1.99 -7.56
CA ILE A 121 -12.63 2.40 -8.81
C ILE A 121 -13.88 3.19 -8.42
N ASN A 122 -13.92 4.47 -8.76
CA ASN A 122 -14.88 5.40 -8.20
C ASN A 122 -14.79 5.39 -6.66
N ASP A 123 -15.88 5.21 -5.95
CA ASP A 123 -15.95 5.04 -4.50
C ASP A 123 -15.91 3.57 -4.04
N ASP A 124 -15.81 2.62 -5.00
CA ASP A 124 -15.77 1.19 -4.69
C ASP A 124 -14.34 0.71 -4.40
N GLN A 125 -14.12 0.24 -3.18
CA GLN A 125 -12.87 -0.40 -2.78
C GLN A 125 -12.74 -1.79 -3.40
N GLN A 126 -11.65 -2.04 -4.11
CA GLN A 126 -11.40 -3.28 -4.83
C GLN A 126 -10.64 -4.32 -4.00
N ARG A 127 -9.98 -3.88 -2.92
CA ARG A 127 -9.12 -4.73 -2.10
C ARG A 127 -9.01 -4.18 -0.69
N ASP A 128 -8.97 -5.07 0.28
CA ASP A 128 -8.69 -4.72 1.67
C ASP A 128 -7.22 -4.33 1.86
N PHE A 129 -6.97 -3.41 2.75
CA PHE A 129 -5.63 -2.96 3.11
C PHE A 129 -5.54 -2.58 4.58
N ASP A 130 -4.33 -2.70 5.11
CA ASP A 130 -3.96 -2.25 6.44
C ASP A 130 -2.94 -1.11 6.35
N VAL A 131 -2.96 -0.22 7.31
CA VAL A 131 -1.97 0.86 7.40
C VAL A 131 -0.87 0.43 8.36
N GLN A 132 0.38 0.56 7.94
CA GLN A 132 1.52 0.30 8.82
C GLN A 132 1.47 1.25 10.02
N PRO A 133 1.57 0.73 11.25
CA PRO A 133 1.55 1.53 12.47
C PRO A 133 2.75 2.47 12.59
#